data_b3025a91c88e47969c97eb3404bd476d
#
_entry.id   b3025a91c88e47969c97eb3404bd476d
#
_cell.length_a   1.000
_cell.length_b   1.000
_cell.length_c   1.000
_cell.angle_alpha   90.00
_cell.angle_beta   90.00
_cell.angle_gamma   90.00
#
_symmetry.space_group_name_H-M   'P 1'
#
loop_
_entity.id
_entity.type
_entity.pdbx_description
1 polymer ?
#
loop_
_entity_poly.entity_id
_entity_poly.type
_entity_poly.pdbx_seq_one_letter_code
_entity_poly.pdbx_strand_id
1 'polypeptide(L)'
;MTARTRKHRILVVDDEPSVLTTYRMILEQKGYEVVPAPSAQEARRVLEGDSFDLLLCDLSLGEKESGFEVIEFARGRQPGLPSLLLTGYVGKNISDRAQGLGISVLFKPVDIQEFLGAIRAHLSFREQKAASSQWIARSEESE
;
A
#
# COMPACT_ATOMS: atom_id res chain seq x y z
N MET A 1 7.24 -11.41 28.42
CA MET A 1 7.61 -10.48 27.51
C MET A 1 6.55 -10.24 26.51
N THR A 2 6.33 -9.08 26.29
CA THR A 2 5.34 -8.76 25.33
C THR A 2 5.71 -9.28 23.98
N ALA A 3 4.75 -9.75 23.31
CA ALA A 3 4.92 -10.09 21.93
C ALA A 3 5.43 -8.85 21.22
N ARG A 4 6.53 -8.99 20.57
CA ARG A 4 7.05 -7.91 19.81
C ARG A 4 6.15 -7.66 18.62
N THR A 5 5.67 -6.45 18.51
CA THR A 5 4.90 -6.07 17.35
C THR A 5 5.82 -6.05 16.14
N ARG A 6 5.48 -6.83 15.13
CA ARG A 6 6.24 -6.82 13.89
C ARG A 6 6.06 -5.47 13.20
N LYS A 7 7.14 -4.96 12.63
CA LYS A 7 7.04 -3.75 11.83
C LYS A 7 6.16 -4.00 10.62
N HIS A 8 5.37 -3.02 10.28
CA HIS A 8 4.60 -3.10 9.04
C HIS A 8 5.53 -2.95 7.86
N ARG A 9 5.33 -3.81 6.87
CA ARG A 9 6.14 -3.81 5.65
C ARG A 9 5.38 -3.13 4.53
N ILE A 10 6.03 -2.15 3.92
CA ILE A 10 5.43 -1.33 2.87
C ILE A 10 6.26 -1.45 1.60
N LEU A 11 5.60 -1.83 0.52
CA LEU A 11 6.23 -1.82 -0.80
C LEU A 11 5.94 -0.46 -1.45
N VAL A 12 6.98 0.24 -1.85
CA VAL A 12 6.86 1.55 -2.49
C VAL A 12 7.36 1.45 -3.92
N VAL A 13 6.50 1.77 -4.87
CA VAL A 13 6.81 1.65 -6.30
C VAL A 13 6.75 3.01 -6.95
N ASP A 14 7.87 3.47 -7.49
CA ASP A 14 7.97 4.76 -8.18
C ASP A 14 9.21 4.71 -9.06
N ASP A 15 9.12 5.25 -10.27
CA ASP A 15 10.23 5.20 -11.21
C ASP A 15 11.24 6.33 -11.04
N GLU A 16 11.01 7.25 -10.12
CA GLU A 16 11.96 8.31 -9.83
C GLU A 16 12.78 7.94 -8.58
N PRO A 17 14.10 7.75 -8.71
CA PRO A 17 14.91 7.34 -7.57
C PRO A 17 14.87 8.31 -6.39
N SER A 18 14.82 9.61 -6.66
CA SER A 18 14.77 10.61 -5.61
C SER A 18 13.48 10.52 -4.81
N VAL A 19 12.37 10.22 -5.48
CA VAL A 19 11.08 10.07 -4.82
C VAL A 19 11.07 8.81 -3.94
N LEU A 20 11.58 7.69 -4.47
CA LEU A 20 11.71 6.46 -3.69
C LEU A 20 12.54 6.69 -2.43
N THR A 21 13.68 7.35 -2.57
CA THR A 21 14.56 7.62 -1.44
C THR A 21 13.83 8.47 -0.39
N THR A 22 13.12 9.49 -0.84
CA THR A 22 12.41 10.38 0.07
C THR A 22 11.32 9.65 0.85
N TYR A 23 10.49 8.89 0.16
CA TYR A 23 9.42 8.13 0.82
C TYR A 23 9.99 7.10 1.78
N ARG A 24 11.05 6.42 1.35
CA ARG A 24 11.70 5.45 2.21
C ARG A 24 12.20 6.07 3.51
N MET A 25 12.88 7.21 3.41
CA MET A 25 13.40 7.89 4.59
C MET A 25 12.29 8.30 5.54
N ILE A 26 11.23 8.89 5.00
CA ILE A 26 10.10 9.34 5.80
C ILE A 26 9.45 8.16 6.54
N LEU A 27 9.20 7.09 5.82
CA LEU A 27 8.52 5.93 6.39
C LEU A 27 9.38 5.18 7.38
N GLU A 28 10.67 5.03 7.11
CA GLU A 28 11.56 4.35 8.03
C GLU A 28 11.70 5.12 9.34
N GLN A 29 11.66 6.45 9.29
CA GLN A 29 11.67 7.26 10.51
C GLN A 29 10.45 7.02 11.37
N LYS A 30 9.35 6.58 10.77
CA LYS A 30 8.12 6.28 11.50
C LYS A 30 8.04 4.83 11.95
N GLY A 31 9.09 4.05 11.72
CA GLY A 31 9.16 2.68 12.20
C GLY A 31 8.66 1.63 11.22
N TYR A 32 8.40 2.00 9.98
CA TYR A 32 7.98 1.04 8.96
C TYR A 32 9.19 0.42 8.27
N GLU A 33 9.03 -0.81 7.82
CA GLU A 33 10.02 -1.45 6.97
C GLU A 33 9.62 -1.21 5.52
N VAL A 34 10.55 -0.68 4.72
CA VAL A 34 10.24 -0.27 3.35
C VAL A 34 11.04 -1.07 2.35
N VAL A 35 10.37 -1.59 1.35
CA VAL A 35 11.01 -2.21 0.20
C VAL A 35 10.72 -1.32 -1.01
N PRO A 36 11.74 -0.69 -1.58
CA PRO A 36 11.54 0.16 -2.75
C PRO A 36 11.61 -0.66 -4.04
N ALA A 37 10.78 -0.31 -5.01
CA ALA A 37 10.81 -0.92 -6.33
C ALA A 37 10.79 0.19 -7.37
N PRO A 38 11.82 0.29 -8.21
CA PRO A 38 11.93 1.38 -9.18
C PRO A 38 11.13 1.17 -10.47
N SER A 39 10.46 0.04 -10.59
CA SER A 39 9.69 -0.24 -11.80
C SER A 39 8.59 -1.25 -11.48
N ALA A 40 7.64 -1.35 -12.39
CA ALA A 40 6.59 -2.36 -12.29
C ALA A 40 7.17 -3.77 -12.31
N GLN A 41 8.19 -3.99 -13.13
CA GLN A 41 8.84 -5.28 -13.21
C GLN A 41 9.48 -5.69 -11.89
N GLU A 42 10.21 -4.77 -11.26
CA GLU A 42 10.81 -5.05 -9.96
C GLU A 42 9.75 -5.27 -8.88
N ALA A 43 8.67 -4.49 -8.94
CA ALA A 43 7.57 -4.68 -7.99
C ALA A 43 6.98 -6.08 -8.10
N ARG A 44 6.74 -6.55 -9.32
CA ARG A 44 6.22 -7.89 -9.53
C ARG A 44 7.18 -8.96 -9.01
N ARG A 45 8.47 -8.78 -9.27
CA ARG A 45 9.48 -9.73 -8.81
C ARG A 45 9.47 -9.84 -7.28
N VAL A 46 9.39 -8.70 -6.61
CA VAL A 46 9.36 -8.67 -5.15
C VAL A 46 8.07 -9.31 -4.63
N LEU A 47 6.95 -9.00 -5.27
CA LEU A 47 5.66 -9.54 -4.85
C LEU A 47 5.53 -11.05 -5.04
N GLU A 48 6.31 -11.64 -5.91
CA GLU A 48 6.32 -13.10 -6.07
C GLU A 48 6.93 -13.81 -4.86
N GLY A 49 7.84 -13.16 -4.17
CA GLY A 49 8.56 -13.78 -3.06
C GLY A 49 8.21 -13.27 -1.68
N ASP A 50 7.55 -12.14 -1.57
CA ASP A 50 7.29 -11.49 -0.29
C ASP A 50 5.85 -11.06 -0.13
N SER A 51 5.43 -10.91 1.12
CA SER A 51 4.13 -10.33 1.44
C SER A 51 4.32 -8.97 2.11
N PHE A 52 3.29 -8.13 2.01
CA PHE A 52 3.35 -6.77 2.51
C PHE A 52 2.07 -6.41 3.26
N ASP A 53 2.15 -5.35 4.05
CA ASP A 53 0.99 -4.81 4.78
C ASP A 53 0.34 -3.66 4.02
N LEU A 54 1.10 -3.02 3.13
CA LEU A 54 0.60 -1.89 2.35
C LEU A 54 1.42 -1.76 1.07
N LEU A 55 0.75 -1.37 0.01
CA LEU A 55 1.39 -1.04 -1.27
C LEU A 55 1.15 0.43 -1.57
N LEU A 56 2.25 1.17 -1.79
CA LEU A 56 2.20 2.54 -2.29
C LEU A 56 2.73 2.52 -3.70
N CYS A 57 1.93 2.98 -4.65
CA CYS A 57 2.32 2.86 -6.05
C CYS A 57 2.01 4.14 -6.82
N ASP A 58 3.01 4.65 -7.53
CA ASP A 58 2.80 5.75 -8.45
C ASP A 58 2.00 5.26 -9.65
N LEU A 59 1.11 6.09 -10.14
CA LEU A 59 0.32 5.74 -11.31
C LEU A 59 1.19 5.62 -12.56
N SER A 60 2.14 6.53 -12.73
CA SER A 60 2.97 6.57 -13.94
C SER A 60 4.28 5.84 -13.70
N LEU A 61 4.41 4.66 -14.29
CA LEU A 61 5.61 3.81 -14.12
C LEU A 61 6.31 3.56 -15.45
N GLY A 62 6.24 4.51 -16.37
CA GLY A 62 6.84 4.36 -17.66
C GLY A 62 5.78 4.30 -18.75
N GLU A 63 6.19 3.97 -19.95
CA GLU A 63 5.30 4.05 -21.12
C GLU A 63 4.30 2.91 -21.20
N LYS A 64 4.66 1.73 -20.68
CA LYS A 64 3.87 0.51 -20.93
C LYS A 64 3.02 0.05 -19.76
N GLU A 65 3.29 0.52 -18.57
CA GLU A 65 2.59 0.01 -17.40
C GLU A 65 2.18 1.13 -16.47
N SER A 66 1.05 0.94 -15.82
CA SER A 66 0.54 1.89 -14.84
C SER A 66 0.54 1.26 -13.46
N GLY A 67 0.41 2.10 -12.45
CA GLY A 67 0.30 1.63 -11.08
C GLY A 67 -0.91 0.72 -10.87
N PHE A 68 -1.96 0.89 -11.65
CA PHE A 68 -3.13 0.01 -11.54
C PHE A 68 -2.77 -1.45 -11.86
N GLU A 69 -1.92 -1.68 -12.84
CA GLU A 69 -1.51 -3.02 -13.21
C GLU A 69 -0.69 -3.69 -12.11
N VAL A 70 0.15 -2.90 -11.45
CA VAL A 70 0.93 -3.40 -10.31
C VAL A 70 0.00 -3.76 -9.15
N ILE A 71 -0.98 -2.90 -8.88
CA ILE A 71 -1.93 -3.16 -7.79
C ILE A 71 -2.76 -4.41 -8.08
N GLU A 72 -3.22 -4.57 -9.31
CA GLU A 72 -3.99 -5.75 -9.70
C GLU A 72 -3.15 -7.03 -9.54
N PHE A 73 -1.90 -6.98 -9.98
CA PHE A 73 -0.98 -8.10 -9.80
C PHE A 73 -0.77 -8.41 -8.32
N ALA A 74 -0.54 -7.37 -7.53
CA ALA A 74 -0.30 -7.54 -6.08
C ALA A 74 -1.50 -8.19 -5.40
N ARG A 75 -2.72 -7.78 -5.77
CA ARG A 75 -3.92 -8.34 -5.18
C ARG A 75 -4.20 -9.77 -5.63
N GLY A 76 -3.72 -10.13 -6.81
CA GLY A 76 -3.78 -11.51 -7.24
C GLY A 76 -2.89 -12.40 -6.41
N ARG A 77 -1.77 -11.88 -5.95
CA ARG A 77 -0.83 -12.61 -5.09
C ARG A 77 -1.21 -12.54 -3.63
N GLN A 78 -1.71 -11.40 -3.20
CA GLN A 78 -2.07 -11.16 -1.80
C GLN A 78 -3.43 -10.48 -1.76
N PRO A 79 -4.51 -11.25 -1.76
CA PRO A 79 -5.86 -10.68 -1.73
C PRO A 79 -6.06 -9.80 -0.51
N GLY A 80 -6.71 -8.66 -0.72
CA GLY A 80 -6.98 -7.73 0.35
C GLY A 80 -5.83 -6.82 0.74
N LEU A 81 -4.72 -6.85 0.00
CA LEU A 81 -3.60 -5.96 0.30
C LEU A 81 -4.04 -4.50 0.15
N PRO A 82 -3.99 -3.70 1.24
CA PRO A 82 -4.30 -2.28 1.12
C PRO A 82 -3.36 -1.61 0.15
N SER A 83 -3.90 -0.74 -0.70
CA SER A 83 -3.11 -0.09 -1.74
C SER A 83 -3.47 1.37 -1.85
N LEU A 84 -2.44 2.21 -2.01
CA LEU A 84 -2.55 3.64 -2.23
C LEU A 84 -1.94 3.97 -3.56
N LEU A 85 -2.68 4.67 -4.39
CA LEU A 85 -2.19 5.14 -5.68
C LEU A 85 -1.79 6.60 -5.55
N LEU A 86 -0.60 6.95 -6.04
CA LEU A 86 -0.10 8.31 -6.02
C LEU A 86 -0.09 8.82 -7.45
N THR A 87 -0.67 10.00 -7.69
CA THR A 87 -0.77 10.51 -9.06
C THR A 87 -0.86 12.03 -9.10
N GLY A 88 -0.28 12.62 -10.14
CA GLY A 88 -0.48 14.03 -10.44
C GLY A 88 -1.69 14.28 -11.34
N TYR A 89 -2.34 13.20 -11.80
CA TYR A 89 -3.50 13.33 -12.67
C TYR A 89 -4.79 13.39 -11.87
N VAL A 90 -5.62 14.37 -12.20
CA VAL A 90 -6.96 14.48 -11.62
C VAL A 90 -7.94 14.20 -12.74
N GLY A 91 -8.59 13.06 -12.71
CA GLY A 91 -9.53 12.70 -13.76
C GLY A 91 -10.52 11.66 -13.28
N LYS A 92 -11.70 11.72 -13.86
CA LYS A 92 -12.78 10.83 -13.49
C LYS A 92 -12.42 9.37 -13.75
N ASN A 93 -11.71 9.09 -14.86
CA ASN A 93 -11.32 7.73 -15.19
C ASN A 93 -10.47 7.09 -14.08
N ILE A 94 -9.55 7.87 -13.54
CA ILE A 94 -8.67 7.38 -12.48
C ILE A 94 -9.46 7.16 -11.19
N SER A 95 -10.30 8.11 -10.83
CA SER A 95 -11.12 7.99 -9.63
C SER A 95 -12.09 6.82 -9.70
N ASP A 96 -12.73 6.63 -10.86
CA ASP A 96 -13.68 5.54 -11.04
C ASP A 96 -12.98 4.20 -10.98
N ARG A 97 -11.81 4.06 -11.60
CA ARG A 97 -11.07 2.81 -11.57
C ARG A 97 -10.57 2.49 -10.18
N ALA A 98 -10.08 3.50 -9.48
CA ALA A 98 -9.62 3.34 -8.10
C ALA A 98 -10.77 2.91 -7.19
N GLN A 99 -11.92 3.54 -7.35
CA GLN A 99 -13.10 3.18 -6.57
C GLN A 99 -13.52 1.74 -6.86
N GLY A 100 -13.50 1.35 -8.12
CA GLY A 100 -13.83 -0.03 -8.49
C GLY A 100 -12.91 -1.07 -7.91
N LEU A 101 -11.65 -0.70 -7.67
CA LEU A 101 -10.68 -1.58 -7.04
C LEU A 101 -10.66 -1.44 -5.52
N GLY A 102 -11.39 -0.49 -4.98
CA GLY A 102 -11.41 -0.25 -3.54
C GLY A 102 -10.09 0.29 -3.00
N ILE A 103 -9.40 1.10 -3.79
CA ILE A 103 -8.13 1.69 -3.37
C ILE A 103 -8.28 3.20 -3.21
N SER A 104 -7.41 3.78 -2.40
CA SER A 104 -7.37 5.21 -2.18
C SER A 104 -6.38 5.87 -3.11
N VAL A 105 -6.65 7.13 -3.45
CA VAL A 105 -5.77 7.92 -4.32
C VAL A 105 -5.29 9.14 -3.56
N LEU A 106 -4.00 9.41 -3.62
CA LEU A 106 -3.43 10.65 -3.13
C LEU A 106 -2.88 11.43 -4.32
N PHE A 107 -3.21 12.71 -4.38
CA PHE A 107 -2.81 13.54 -5.51
C PHE A 107 -1.51 14.28 -5.20
N LYS A 108 -0.60 14.29 -6.15
CA LYS A 108 0.66 15.02 -6.05
C LYS A 108 0.44 16.50 -6.33
N PRO A 109 1.15 17.40 -5.67
CA PRO A 109 2.16 17.15 -4.63
C PRO A 109 1.49 16.73 -3.33
N VAL A 110 2.04 15.70 -2.68
CA VAL A 110 1.44 15.11 -1.49
C VAL A 110 1.95 15.85 -0.25
N ASP A 111 1.04 16.28 0.59
CA ASP A 111 1.39 16.81 1.89
C ASP A 111 1.83 15.65 2.78
N ILE A 112 2.95 15.82 3.49
CA ILE A 112 3.52 14.75 4.30
C ILE A 112 2.57 14.28 5.39
N GLN A 113 1.85 15.21 6.02
CA GLN A 113 0.91 14.83 7.07
C GLN A 113 -0.27 14.03 6.50
N GLU A 114 -0.75 14.43 5.34
CA GLU A 114 -1.80 13.69 4.65
C GLU A 114 -1.32 12.31 4.24
N PHE A 115 -0.10 12.21 3.71
CA PHE A 115 0.53 10.96 3.32
C PHE A 115 0.64 10.00 4.50
N LEU A 116 1.21 10.46 5.60
CA LEU A 116 1.38 9.63 6.79
C LEU A 116 0.04 9.26 7.42
N GLY A 117 -0.92 10.19 7.38
CA GLY A 117 -2.25 9.92 7.90
C GLY A 117 -2.98 8.84 7.12
N ALA A 118 -2.87 8.86 5.80
CA ALA A 118 -3.47 7.84 4.95
C ALA A 118 -2.87 6.47 5.21
N ILE A 119 -1.55 6.42 5.38
CA ILE A 119 -0.86 5.17 5.66
C ILE A 119 -1.32 4.59 7.01
N ARG A 120 -1.34 5.42 8.04
CA ARG A 120 -1.79 4.99 9.36
C ARG A 120 -3.24 4.49 9.32
N ALA A 121 -4.09 5.19 8.58
CA ALA A 121 -5.51 4.81 8.48
C ALA A 121 -5.67 3.43 7.84
N HIS A 122 -4.94 3.15 6.77
CA HIS A 122 -5.03 1.86 6.12
C HIS A 122 -4.51 0.73 6.99
N LEU A 123 -3.41 0.94 7.68
CA LEU A 123 -2.85 -0.08 8.55
C LEU A 123 -3.72 -0.33 9.77
N SER A 124 -4.25 0.73 10.37
CA SER A 124 -5.15 0.61 11.52
C SER A 124 -6.45 -0.09 11.15
N PHE A 125 -7.01 0.25 10.00
CA PHE A 125 -8.24 -0.38 9.53
C PHE A 125 -8.04 -1.88 9.35
N ARG A 126 -6.92 -2.27 8.77
CA ARG A 126 -6.60 -3.68 8.57
C ARG A 126 -6.49 -4.43 9.89
N GLU A 127 -5.83 -3.83 10.89
CA GLU A 127 -5.70 -4.41 12.21
C GLU A 127 -7.06 -4.54 12.89
N GLN A 128 -7.89 -3.51 12.82
CA GLN A 128 -9.22 -3.53 13.42
C GLN A 128 -10.10 -4.59 12.77
N LYS A 129 -10.02 -4.72 11.47
CA LYS A 129 -10.81 -5.71 10.75
C LYS A 129 -10.40 -7.12 11.15
N ALA A 130 -9.10 -7.38 11.29
CA ALA A 130 -8.61 -8.68 11.72
C ALA A 130 -9.08 -8.99 13.15
N ALA A 131 -8.98 -8.02 14.04
CA ALA A 131 -9.42 -8.18 15.42
C ALA A 131 -10.92 -8.43 15.51
N SER A 132 -11.70 -7.69 14.74
CA SER A 132 -13.16 -7.88 14.70
C SER A 132 -13.54 -9.26 14.21
N SER A 133 -12.86 -9.74 13.18
CA SER A 133 -13.12 -11.09 12.66
C SER A 133 -12.82 -12.15 13.68
N GLN A 134 -11.73 -12.01 14.42
CA GLN A 134 -11.37 -12.94 15.47
C GLN A 134 -12.41 -12.93 16.59
N TRP A 135 -12.87 -11.75 16.95
CA TRP A 135 -13.86 -11.62 18.01
C TRP A 135 -15.18 -12.28 17.63
N ILE A 136 -15.62 -12.10 16.42
CA ILE A 136 -16.86 -12.70 15.91
C ILE A 136 -16.75 -14.23 15.93
N ALA A 137 -15.62 -14.77 15.51
CA ALA A 137 -15.40 -16.20 15.54
C ALA A 137 -15.49 -16.76 16.95
N ARG A 138 -14.93 -16.08 17.94
CA ARG A 138 -15.03 -16.51 19.33
C ARG A 138 -16.44 -16.50 19.84
N SER A 139 -17.21 -15.49 19.47
CA SER A 139 -18.60 -15.39 19.88
C SER A 139 -19.42 -16.55 19.34
N GLU A 140 -19.20 -16.91 18.10
CA GLU A 140 -19.89 -18.04 17.49
C GLU A 140 -19.51 -19.35 18.16
N GLU A 141 -18.25 -19.52 18.51
CA GLU A 141 -17.81 -20.73 19.17
C GLU A 141 -18.39 -20.87 20.57
N SER A 142 -18.64 -19.79 21.26
CA SER A 142 -19.13 -19.85 22.62
C SER A 142 -20.62 -20.15 22.72
N GLU A 143 -21.31 -20.12 21.61
CA GLU A 143 -22.71 -20.51 21.58
C GLU A 143 -22.87 -22.01 21.35
#